data_8e491c6d958b22ddfe3ae1a803a2d102
#
_entry.id   8e491c6d958b22ddfe3ae1a803a2d102
#
_cell.length_a   1.000
_cell.length_b   1.000
_cell.length_c   1.000
_cell.angle_alpha   90.00
_cell.angle_beta   90.00
_cell.angle_gamma   90.00
#
_symmetry.space_group_name_H-M   'P 1'
#
loop_
_entity.id
_entity.type
_entity.pdbx_description
1 polymer ?
#
loop_
_entity_poly.entity_id
_entity_poly.type
_entity_poly.pdbx_seq_one_letter_code
_entity_poly.pdbx_strand_id
1 'polypeptide(L)'
;MSDDTPDAVLHGPDDNDLADALEAADLDVARLTGPTDAETLRAAGVETASYLVLTDVDEATAIPVAKELSSALTAVVYDDDGLPEHVAGVADVAVDPALLDATTVAEELALA
;
A
#
# COMPACT_ATOMS: atom_id res chain seq x y z
N MET A 1 4.96 -6.97 -24.37
CA MET A 1 4.65 -7.94 -23.35
C MET A 1 4.17 -7.24 -22.10
N SER A 2 3.05 -7.61 -21.66
CA SER A 2 2.61 -7.02 -20.43
C SER A 2 3.26 -7.72 -19.27
N ASP A 3 3.75 -6.95 -18.40
CA ASP A 3 4.27 -7.41 -17.17
C ASP A 3 3.10 -7.42 -16.18
N ASP A 4 2.73 -8.59 -15.72
CA ASP A 4 1.62 -8.70 -14.78
C ASP A 4 2.00 -8.25 -13.36
N THR A 5 3.20 -7.71 -13.21
CA THR A 5 3.68 -7.22 -11.92
C THR A 5 2.99 -5.91 -11.57
N PRO A 6 2.28 -5.82 -10.45
CA PRO A 6 1.70 -4.54 -10.03
C PRO A 6 2.77 -3.60 -9.49
N ASP A 7 2.54 -2.31 -9.62
CA ASP A 7 3.38 -1.30 -8.97
C ASP A 7 3.04 -1.17 -7.49
N ALA A 8 1.77 -1.34 -7.17
CA ALA A 8 1.28 -1.23 -5.80
C ALA A 8 0.29 -2.34 -5.49
N VAL A 9 0.38 -2.87 -4.28
CA VAL A 9 -0.61 -3.81 -3.73
C VAL A 9 -1.38 -3.03 -2.67
N LEU A 10 -2.69 -2.91 -2.84
CA LEU A 10 -3.55 -2.14 -1.93
C LEU A 10 -4.46 -3.08 -1.16
N HIS A 11 -4.49 -2.93 0.15
CA HIS A 11 -5.34 -3.72 1.04
C HIS A 11 -6.13 -2.80 1.96
N GLY A 12 -7.40 -3.09 2.13
CA GLY A 12 -8.29 -2.36 3.02
C GLY A 12 -9.40 -1.65 2.26
N PRO A 13 -10.29 -0.95 3.00
CA PRO A 13 -11.37 -0.21 2.36
C PRO A 13 -10.81 0.95 1.52
N ASP A 14 -11.49 1.27 0.44
CA ASP A 14 -11.03 2.30 -0.48
C ASP A 14 -12.06 3.44 -0.54
N ASP A 15 -12.40 3.97 0.63
CA ASP A 15 -13.41 5.02 0.76
C ASP A 15 -12.98 6.33 0.10
N ASN A 16 -11.70 6.51 -0.13
CA ASN A 16 -11.15 7.73 -0.72
C ASN A 16 -10.76 7.56 -2.19
N ASP A 17 -11.12 6.43 -2.80
CA ASP A 17 -10.82 6.13 -4.20
C ASP A 17 -9.31 6.18 -4.52
N LEU A 18 -8.51 5.70 -3.58
CA LEU A 18 -7.06 5.71 -3.73
C LEU A 18 -6.60 4.82 -4.88
N ALA A 19 -7.24 3.66 -5.08
CA ALA A 19 -6.88 2.77 -6.19
C ALA A 19 -7.07 3.48 -7.52
N ASP A 20 -8.19 4.18 -7.70
CA ASP A 20 -8.45 4.92 -8.94
C ASP A 20 -7.43 6.04 -9.14
N ALA A 21 -7.05 6.72 -8.05
CA ALA A 21 -6.06 7.78 -8.10
C ALA A 21 -4.68 7.24 -8.50
N LEU A 22 -4.30 6.09 -7.94
CA LEU A 22 -3.03 5.45 -8.30
C LEU A 22 -3.00 5.05 -9.77
N GLU A 23 -4.09 4.49 -10.27
CA GLU A 23 -4.19 4.11 -11.67
C GLU A 23 -4.17 5.32 -12.59
N ALA A 24 -4.79 6.42 -12.17
CA ALA A 24 -4.75 7.66 -12.93
C ALA A 24 -3.33 8.25 -12.98
N ALA A 25 -2.49 7.90 -12.04
CA ALA A 25 -1.08 8.30 -12.01
C ALA A 25 -0.17 7.29 -12.72
N ASP A 26 -0.75 6.37 -13.48
CA ASP A 26 -0.06 5.34 -14.26
C ASP A 26 0.61 4.26 -13.41
N LEU A 27 0.10 4.02 -12.22
CA LEU A 27 0.55 2.93 -11.36
C LEU A 27 -0.44 1.76 -11.46
N ASP A 28 0.08 0.58 -11.72
CA ASP A 28 -0.75 -0.64 -11.75
C ASP A 28 -1.02 -1.08 -10.32
N VAL A 29 -2.28 -1.25 -9.98
CA VAL A 29 -2.72 -1.59 -8.62
C VAL A 29 -3.33 -2.99 -8.60
N ALA A 30 -2.85 -3.82 -7.68
CA ALA A 30 -3.49 -5.10 -7.36
C ALA A 30 -4.23 -4.92 -6.05
N ARG A 31 -5.53 -5.23 -6.05
CA ARG A 31 -6.35 -5.16 -4.84
C ARG A 31 -6.25 -6.49 -4.12
N LEU A 32 -5.79 -6.45 -2.89
CA LEU A 32 -5.72 -7.62 -2.03
C LEU A 32 -6.92 -7.64 -1.11
N THR A 33 -7.66 -8.74 -1.15
CA THR A 33 -8.80 -8.95 -0.25
C THR A 33 -8.55 -10.21 0.56
N GLY A 34 -9.01 -10.22 1.80
CA GLY A 34 -8.83 -11.36 2.68
C GLY A 34 -7.62 -11.24 3.58
N PRO A 35 -7.10 -12.34 4.11
CA PRO A 35 -6.01 -12.29 5.07
C PRO A 35 -4.71 -11.77 4.47
N THR A 36 -3.86 -11.18 5.30
CA THR A 36 -2.59 -10.61 4.88
C THR A 36 -1.42 -11.50 5.32
N ASP A 37 -1.53 -12.80 5.09
CA ASP A 37 -0.42 -13.72 5.36
C ASP A 37 0.58 -13.70 4.21
N ALA A 38 1.73 -14.35 4.42
CA ALA A 38 2.81 -14.35 3.44
C ALA A 38 2.37 -14.93 2.09
N GLU A 39 1.58 -16.00 2.10
CA GLU A 39 1.13 -16.64 0.89
C GLU A 39 0.23 -15.72 0.07
N THR A 40 -0.72 -15.05 0.74
CA THR A 40 -1.66 -14.14 0.08
C THR A 40 -0.95 -12.91 -0.47
N LEU A 41 0.00 -12.36 0.30
CA LEU A 41 0.78 -11.21 -0.16
C LEU A 41 1.63 -11.59 -1.37
N ARG A 42 2.24 -12.76 -1.36
CA ARG A 42 3.04 -13.24 -2.49
C ARG A 42 2.17 -13.42 -3.73
N ALA A 43 0.98 -14.00 -3.56
CA ALA A 43 0.05 -14.19 -4.67
C ALA A 43 -0.42 -12.87 -5.26
N ALA A 44 -0.46 -11.80 -4.46
CA ALA A 44 -0.85 -10.47 -4.93
C ALA A 44 0.29 -9.74 -5.66
N GLY A 45 1.52 -10.25 -5.59
CA GLY A 45 2.65 -9.66 -6.30
C GLY A 45 3.55 -8.78 -5.45
N VAL A 46 3.47 -8.91 -4.14
CA VAL A 46 4.25 -8.08 -3.20
C VAL A 46 5.75 -8.20 -3.45
N GLU A 47 6.24 -9.37 -3.87
CA GLU A 47 7.67 -9.58 -4.06
C GLU A 47 8.27 -8.68 -5.15
N THR A 48 7.46 -8.24 -6.09
CA THR A 48 7.93 -7.42 -7.22
C THR A 48 7.31 -6.03 -7.24
N ALA A 49 6.31 -5.76 -6.40
CA ALA A 49 5.69 -4.44 -6.32
C ALA A 49 6.62 -3.43 -5.66
N SER A 50 6.43 -2.17 -5.97
CA SER A 50 7.18 -1.07 -5.34
C SER A 50 6.53 -0.63 -4.02
N TYR A 51 5.22 -0.77 -3.92
CA TYR A 51 4.47 -0.26 -2.77
C TYR A 51 3.49 -1.29 -2.22
N LEU A 52 3.40 -1.33 -0.90
CA LEU A 52 2.27 -1.94 -0.21
C LEU A 52 1.49 -0.79 0.42
N VAL A 53 0.24 -0.61 0.01
CA VAL A 53 -0.61 0.49 0.47
C VAL A 53 -1.72 -0.09 1.35
N LEU A 54 -1.76 0.35 2.59
CA LEU A 54 -2.77 -0.09 3.56
C LEU A 54 -3.67 1.09 3.89
N THR A 55 -4.97 0.91 3.69
CA THR A 55 -5.96 1.93 4.01
C THR A 55 -6.62 1.69 5.37
N ASP A 56 -6.18 0.68 6.08
CA ASP A 56 -6.64 0.36 7.42
C ASP A 56 -5.42 0.09 8.29
N VAL A 57 -5.19 0.96 9.27
CA VAL A 57 -4.03 0.86 10.15
C VAL A 57 -4.01 -0.44 10.96
N ASP A 58 -5.19 -1.04 11.18
CA ASP A 58 -5.28 -2.32 11.89
C ASP A 58 -4.62 -3.46 11.12
N GLU A 59 -4.40 -3.27 9.81
CA GLU A 59 -3.73 -4.26 8.97
C GLU A 59 -2.22 -4.05 8.90
N ALA A 60 -1.69 -3.13 9.68
CA ALA A 60 -0.26 -2.79 9.62
C ALA A 60 0.65 -3.96 10.00
N THR A 61 0.12 -4.99 10.66
CA THR A 61 0.89 -6.21 10.94
C THR A 61 1.34 -6.93 9.67
N ALA A 62 0.72 -6.62 8.53
CA ALA A 62 1.15 -7.16 7.25
C ALA A 62 2.51 -6.58 6.81
N ILE A 63 2.90 -5.41 7.30
CA ILE A 63 4.10 -4.73 6.84
C ILE A 63 5.37 -5.54 7.10
N PRO A 64 5.62 -6.04 8.33
CA PRO A 64 6.81 -6.86 8.55
C PRO A 64 6.85 -8.11 7.67
N VAL A 65 5.70 -8.74 7.47
CA VAL A 65 5.61 -9.93 6.62
C VAL A 65 5.96 -9.58 5.18
N ALA A 66 5.39 -8.48 4.65
CA ALA A 66 5.68 -8.04 3.29
C ALA A 66 7.15 -7.65 3.12
N LYS A 67 7.76 -7.01 4.12
CA LYS A 67 9.17 -6.63 4.08
C LYS A 67 10.10 -7.84 4.07
N GLU A 68 9.68 -8.95 4.68
CA GLU A 68 10.45 -10.19 4.59
C GLU A 68 10.40 -10.76 3.18
N LEU A 69 9.30 -10.56 2.47
CA LEU A 69 9.17 -11.03 1.10
C LEU A 69 9.90 -10.10 0.11
N SER A 70 9.96 -8.81 0.41
CA SER A 70 10.61 -7.83 -0.43
C SER A 70 11.16 -6.69 0.42
N SER A 71 12.45 -6.69 0.69
CA SER A 71 13.08 -5.68 1.53
C SER A 71 13.11 -4.29 0.90
N ALA A 72 12.94 -4.21 -0.43
CA ALA A 72 12.92 -2.94 -1.14
C ALA A 72 11.53 -2.31 -1.20
N LEU A 73 10.51 -3.02 -0.71
CA LEU A 73 9.13 -2.55 -0.75
C LEU A 73 8.95 -1.34 0.16
N THR A 74 8.22 -0.34 -0.34
CA THR A 74 7.84 0.82 0.46
C THR A 74 6.43 0.59 1.03
N ALA A 75 6.30 0.67 2.34
CA ALA A 75 5.01 0.47 3.00
C ALA A 75 4.36 1.83 3.27
N VAL A 76 3.15 2.00 2.74
CA VAL A 76 2.37 3.23 2.86
C VAL A 76 1.10 2.94 3.64
N VAL A 77 0.83 3.74 4.68
CA VAL A 77 -0.42 3.66 5.44
C VAL A 77 -1.21 4.93 5.16
N TYR A 78 -2.44 4.78 4.71
CA TYR A 78 -3.33 5.89 4.37
C TYR A 78 -4.62 5.72 5.17
N ASP A 79 -4.63 6.22 6.39
CA ASP A 79 -5.74 6.04 7.33
C ASP A 79 -5.79 7.23 8.28
N ASP A 80 -7.01 7.65 8.62
CA ASP A 80 -7.25 8.80 9.51
C ASP A 80 -7.27 8.41 10.99
N ASP A 81 -7.15 7.14 11.33
CA ASP A 81 -7.18 6.69 12.72
C ASP A 81 -5.90 6.99 13.51
N GLY A 82 -4.93 7.61 12.87
CA GLY A 82 -3.64 7.89 13.47
C GLY A 82 -2.75 6.66 13.47
N LEU A 83 -1.48 6.86 13.82
CA LEU A 83 -0.50 5.78 13.84
C LEU A 83 -0.14 5.43 15.27
N PRO A 84 -0.50 4.21 15.73
CA PRO A 84 0.07 3.69 16.96
C PRO A 84 1.60 3.63 16.85
N GLU A 85 2.29 3.74 17.96
CA GLU A 85 3.76 3.74 17.95
C GLU A 85 4.36 2.52 17.25
N HIS A 86 3.74 1.36 17.41
CA HIS A 86 4.27 0.14 16.78
C HIS A 86 4.13 0.18 15.26
N VAL A 87 3.18 0.93 14.73
CA VAL A 87 3.00 1.10 13.28
C VAL A 87 3.97 2.13 12.75
N ALA A 88 4.18 3.21 13.50
CA ALA A 88 5.10 4.27 13.08
C ALA A 88 6.53 3.76 12.88
N GLY A 89 6.90 2.69 13.55
CA GLY A 89 8.22 2.10 13.41
C GLY A 89 8.39 1.20 12.19
N VAL A 90 7.29 0.78 11.54
CA VAL A 90 7.37 -0.15 10.40
C VAL A 90 6.90 0.46 9.09
N ALA A 91 6.03 1.48 9.12
CA ALA A 91 5.56 2.13 7.91
C ALA A 91 6.62 3.10 7.40
N ASP A 92 6.88 3.09 6.11
CA ASP A 92 7.83 4.03 5.50
C ASP A 92 7.17 5.39 5.28
N VAL A 93 5.88 5.38 4.93
CA VAL A 93 5.10 6.59 4.70
C VAL A 93 3.75 6.43 5.39
N ALA A 94 3.34 7.44 6.11
CA ALA A 94 2.03 7.44 6.76
C ALA A 94 1.33 8.75 6.44
N VAL A 95 0.12 8.66 5.93
CA VAL A 95 -0.63 9.81 5.44
C VAL A 95 -2.03 9.79 6.02
N ASP A 96 -2.49 10.94 6.48
CA ASP A 96 -3.86 11.14 6.93
C ASP A 96 -4.69 11.66 5.76
N PRO A 97 -5.77 10.97 5.36
CA PRO A 97 -6.64 11.43 4.27
C PRO A 97 -7.22 12.83 4.46
N ALA A 98 -7.30 13.29 5.70
CA ALA A 98 -7.76 14.65 5.98
C ALA A 98 -6.72 15.70 5.62
N LEU A 99 -5.45 15.31 5.51
CA LEU A 99 -4.35 16.23 5.20
C LEU A 99 -3.94 16.18 3.74
N LEU A 100 -3.94 14.98 3.15
CA LEU A 100 -3.60 14.80 1.73
C LEU A 100 -4.66 13.93 1.07
N ASP A 101 -5.20 14.38 -0.04
CA ASP A 101 -6.19 13.59 -0.76
C ASP A 101 -5.51 12.47 -1.57
N ALA A 102 -6.33 11.55 -2.06
CA ALA A 102 -5.82 10.37 -2.77
C ALA A 102 -5.04 10.75 -4.04
N THR A 103 -5.49 11.78 -4.75
CA THR A 103 -4.81 12.24 -5.96
C THR A 103 -3.40 12.73 -5.65
N THR A 104 -3.25 13.50 -4.59
CA THR A 104 -1.94 14.01 -4.18
C THR A 104 -1.02 12.87 -3.77
N VAL A 105 -1.53 11.92 -2.99
CA VAL A 105 -0.74 10.76 -2.57
C VAL A 105 -0.28 9.97 -3.79
N ALA A 106 -1.19 9.71 -4.72
CA ALA A 106 -0.87 8.95 -5.92
C ALA A 106 0.21 9.65 -6.76
N GLU A 107 0.11 10.96 -6.91
CA GLU A 107 1.10 11.73 -7.67
C GLU A 107 2.47 11.67 -7.01
N GLU A 108 2.52 11.76 -5.69
CA GLU A 108 3.79 11.68 -4.96
C GLU A 108 4.42 10.31 -5.09
N LEU A 109 3.64 9.24 -5.00
CA LEU A 109 4.16 7.88 -5.16
C LEU A 109 4.65 7.65 -6.59
N ALA A 110 3.97 8.21 -7.58
CA ALA A 110 4.36 8.05 -8.97
C ALA A 110 5.68 8.77 -9.30
N LEU A 111 6.02 9.80 -8.54
CA LEU A 111 7.25 10.55 -8.73
C LEU A 111 8.45 9.94 -8.00
N ALA A 112 8.18 9.05 -7.06
CA ALA A 112 9.24 8.47 -6.23
C ALA A 112 10.12 7.48 -6.98
#